data_4ecc992aeb6c1a7adab50c0998ea7dbe
#
_entry.id   4ecc992aeb6c1a7adab50c0998ea7dbe
#
_cell.length_a   1.000
_cell.length_b   1.000
_cell.length_c   1.000
_cell.angle_alpha   90.00
_cell.angle_beta   90.00
_cell.angle_gamma   90.00
#
_symmetry.space_group_name_H-M   'P 1'
#
loop_
_entity.id
_entity.type
_entity.pdbx_description
1 polymer ?
#
loop_
_entity_poly.entity_id
_entity_poly.type
_entity_poly.pdbx_seq_one_letter_code
_entity_poly.pdbx_strand_id
1 'polypeptide(L)' 'KAARRLGLEIPQELSVVGFDDSTICAMLEPELSSAHVDCRRMGELSMERMTALLSGAENVPRLTVVPVELRVRASSRTRT' A
#
# COMPACT_ATOMS: atom_id res chain seq x y z
N LYS A 1 14.27 2.37 -12.84
CA LYS A 1 15.58 2.15 -13.46
C LYS A 1 15.52 1.27 -14.71
N ALA A 2 14.87 0.12 -14.62
CA ALA A 2 14.77 -0.81 -15.76
C ALA A 2 14.06 -0.19 -16.96
N ALA A 3 12.97 0.54 -16.72
CA ALA A 3 12.23 1.22 -17.79
C ALA A 3 13.10 2.26 -18.50
N ARG A 4 13.85 3.03 -17.73
CA ARG A 4 14.78 4.03 -18.30
C ARG A 4 15.85 3.39 -19.16
N ARG A 5 16.40 2.26 -18.72
CA ARG A 5 17.39 1.50 -19.51
C ARG A 5 16.83 0.98 -20.82
N LEU A 6 15.55 0.63 -20.83
CA LEU A 6 14.86 0.15 -22.04
C LEU A 6 14.31 1.29 -22.92
N GLY A 7 14.49 2.54 -22.48
CA GLY A 7 13.96 3.71 -23.20
C GLY A 7 12.46 3.87 -23.10
N LEU A 8 11.83 3.26 -22.09
CA LEU A 8 10.39 3.38 -21.85
C LEU A 8 10.08 4.55 -20.93
N GLU A 9 9.06 5.32 -21.28
CA GLU A 9 8.60 6.42 -20.45
C GLU A 9 7.44 6.00 -19.53
N ILE A 10 7.51 6.45 -18.29
CA ILE A 10 6.48 6.23 -17.28
C ILE A 10 5.76 7.55 -17.03
N PRO A 11 4.42 7.63 -17.14
CA PRO A 11 3.47 6.53 -17.38
C PRO A 11 3.07 6.33 -18.84
N GLN A 12 3.65 7.06 -19.80
CA GLN A 12 3.18 7.12 -21.18
C GLN A 12 3.21 5.75 -21.86
N GLU A 13 4.31 5.03 -21.72
CA GLU A 13 4.50 3.71 -22.33
C GLU A 13 4.34 2.57 -21.34
N LEU A 14 4.56 2.83 -20.04
CA LEU A 14 4.50 1.84 -18.98
C LEU A 14 3.96 2.47 -17.70
N SER A 15 2.85 1.96 -17.20
CA SER A 15 2.36 2.33 -15.87
C SER A 15 3.00 1.43 -14.81
N VAL A 16 3.37 2.03 -13.69
CA VAL A 16 3.99 1.30 -12.58
C VAL A 16 3.17 1.57 -11.31
N VAL A 17 2.81 0.50 -10.61
CA VAL A 17 2.08 0.56 -9.35
C VAL A 17 2.79 -0.30 -8.31
N GLY A 18 2.98 0.25 -7.13
CA GLY A 18 3.61 -0.45 -6.02
C GLY A 18 2.61 -0.93 -4.99
N PHE A 19 3.13 -1.40 -3.88
CA PHE A 19 2.36 -1.84 -2.71
C PHE A 19 2.98 -1.26 -1.43
N ASP A 20 2.17 -1.12 -0.39
CA ASP A 20 2.50 -0.56 0.93
C ASP A 20 2.48 0.97 1.02
N ASP A 21 2.66 1.68 -0.07
CA ASP A 21 2.63 3.15 -0.08
C ASP A 21 3.57 3.77 0.96
N SER A 22 4.84 3.37 0.93
CA SER A 22 5.86 3.96 1.81
C SER A 22 6.10 5.43 1.42
N THR A 23 6.70 6.19 2.32
CA THR A 23 6.96 7.63 2.09
C THR A 23 7.79 7.91 0.84
N ILE A 24 8.62 6.97 0.42
CA ILE A 24 9.43 7.12 -0.79
C ILE A 24 8.60 7.26 -2.06
N CYS A 25 7.37 6.73 -2.07
CA CYS A 25 6.50 6.78 -3.27
C CYS A 25 6.26 8.21 -3.75
N ALA A 26 6.09 9.16 -2.83
CA ALA A 26 5.89 10.56 -3.16
C ALA A 26 7.18 11.30 -3.48
N MET A 27 8.33 10.66 -3.27
CA MET A 27 9.66 11.24 -3.49
C MET A 27 10.29 10.81 -4.82
N LEU A 28 9.68 9.84 -5.48
CA LEU A 28 10.19 9.34 -6.76
C LEU A 28 9.76 10.23 -7.92
N GLU A 29 10.46 10.11 -9.05
CA GLU A 29 10.15 10.82 -10.28
C GLU A 29 9.97 9.82 -11.44
N PRO A 30 8.74 9.64 -11.96
CA PRO A 30 7.48 10.20 -11.46
C PRO A 30 7.06 9.61 -10.11
N GLU A 31 6.21 10.33 -9.38
CA GLU A 31 5.70 9.82 -8.10
C GLU A 31 4.97 8.50 -8.30
N LEU A 32 5.26 7.55 -7.45
CA LEU A 32 4.77 6.17 -7.59
C LEU A 32 3.35 5.99 -7.05
N SER A 33 2.45 5.55 -7.93
CA SER A 33 1.14 5.04 -7.51
C SER A 33 1.33 3.77 -6.69
N SER A 34 0.56 3.61 -5.63
CA SER A 34 0.74 2.45 -4.75
C SER A 34 -0.57 2.08 -4.05
N ALA A 35 -0.73 0.81 -3.76
CA ALA A 35 -1.77 0.35 -2.85
C ALA A 35 -1.36 0.74 -1.43
N HIS A 36 -2.18 1.55 -0.78
CA HIS A 36 -1.93 2.05 0.56
C HIS A 36 -2.49 1.12 1.61
N VAL A 37 -1.64 0.66 2.52
CA VAL A 37 -2.02 -0.12 3.69
C VAL A 37 -1.89 0.78 4.91
N ASP A 38 -2.96 0.90 5.70
CA ASP A 38 -2.94 1.67 6.94
C ASP A 38 -2.22 0.87 8.03
N CYS A 39 -0.91 0.98 8.06
CA CYS A 39 -0.06 0.26 9.01
C CYS A 39 -0.34 0.64 10.45
N ARG A 40 -0.71 1.89 10.69
CA ARG A 40 -1.07 2.35 12.03
C ARG A 40 -2.32 1.64 12.53
N ARG A 41 -3.34 1.56 11.68
CA ARG A 41 -4.59 0.87 12.04
C ARG A 41 -4.37 -0.64 12.22
N MET A 42 -3.52 -1.24 11.40
CA MET A 42 -3.13 -2.64 11.57
C MET A 42 -2.46 -2.87 12.92
N GLY A 43 -1.54 -1.99 13.31
CA GLY A 43 -0.87 -2.06 14.61
C GLY A 43 -1.86 -1.91 15.77
N GLU A 44 -2.78 -0.95 15.70
CA GLU A 44 -3.81 -0.74 16.70
C GLU A 44 -4.70 -1.98 16.87
N LEU A 45 -5.18 -2.54 15.77
CA LEU A 45 -6.00 -3.74 15.78
C LEU A 45 -5.26 -4.94 16.33
N SER A 46 -3.98 -5.10 15.98
CA SER A 46 -3.14 -6.18 16.49
C SER A 46 -3.00 -6.11 18.01
N MET A 47 -2.78 -4.90 18.54
CA MET A 47 -2.69 -4.70 19.99
C MET A 47 -4.01 -4.98 20.69
N GLU A 48 -5.12 -4.52 20.12
CA GLU A 48 -6.45 -4.80 20.68
C GLU A 48 -6.71 -6.30 20.77
N ARG A 49 -6.40 -7.04 19.70
CA ARG A 49 -6.59 -8.51 19.67
C ARG A 49 -5.69 -9.21 20.67
N MET A 50 -4.43 -8.82 20.74
CA MET A 50 -3.47 -9.41 21.68
C MET A 50 -3.89 -9.15 23.12
N THR A 51 -4.28 -7.92 23.44
CA THR A 51 -4.76 -7.54 24.77
C THR A 51 -5.99 -8.34 25.16
N ALA A 52 -6.94 -8.50 24.24
CA ALA A 52 -8.14 -9.30 24.47
C ALA A 52 -7.81 -10.76 24.75
N LEU A 53 -6.89 -11.37 23.98
CA LEU A 53 -6.45 -12.74 24.18
C LEU A 53 -5.78 -12.93 25.54
N LEU A 54 -4.90 -12.02 25.93
CA LEU A 54 -4.19 -12.07 27.20
C LEU A 54 -5.12 -11.89 28.40
N SER A 55 -6.22 -11.15 28.23
CA SER A 55 -7.25 -10.98 29.28
C SER A 55 -8.19 -12.16 29.37
N GLY A 56 -8.06 -13.19 28.55
CA GLY A 56 -8.93 -14.34 28.54
C GLY A 56 -10.29 -14.10 27.88
N ALA A 57 -10.40 -13.08 27.01
CA ALA A 57 -11.65 -12.81 26.30
C ALA A 57 -12.02 -13.96 25.39
N GLU A 58 -13.33 -14.27 25.33
CA GLU A 58 -13.88 -15.24 24.40
C GLU A 58 -14.28 -14.52 23.10
N ASN A 59 -14.42 -15.28 22.02
CA ASN A 59 -14.87 -14.76 20.72
C ASN A 59 -13.97 -13.69 20.09
N VAL A 60 -12.68 -13.72 20.36
CA VAL A 60 -11.72 -12.87 19.67
C VAL A 60 -11.61 -13.32 18.21
N PRO A 61 -11.84 -12.45 17.22
CA PRO A 61 -11.73 -12.86 15.83
C PRO A 61 -10.33 -13.38 15.48
N ARG A 62 -10.28 -14.47 14.72
CA ARG A 62 -9.02 -15.04 14.23
C ARG A 62 -8.45 -14.26 13.06
N LEU A 63 -9.33 -13.62 12.31
CA LEU A 63 -8.98 -12.87 11.12
C LEU A 63 -9.70 -11.54 11.15
N THR A 64 -8.95 -10.47 10.94
CA THR A 64 -9.49 -9.13 10.74
C THR A 64 -8.91 -8.58 9.45
N VAL A 65 -9.77 -8.13 8.55
CA VAL A 65 -9.35 -7.57 7.26
C VAL A 65 -9.29 -6.05 7.38
N VAL A 66 -8.13 -5.48 7.01
CA VAL A 66 -7.94 -4.04 6.90
C VAL A 66 -8.01 -3.66 5.43
N PRO A 67 -8.92 -2.77 5.03
CA PRO A 67 -9.04 -2.39 3.62
C PRO A 67 -7.77 -1.72 3.10
N VAL A 68 -7.48 -1.98 1.83
CA VAL A 68 -6.37 -1.36 1.09
C VAL A 68 -6.96 -0.31 0.15
N GLU A 69 -6.34 0.85 0.08
CA GLU A 69 -6.76 1.95 -0.77
C GLU A 69 -5.70 2.24 -1.83
N LEU A 70 -6.12 2.40 -3.08
CA LEU A 70 -5.20 2.76 -4.15
C LEU A 70 -4.90 4.27 -4.11
N ARG A 71 -3.63 4.62 -3.98
CA ARG A 71 -3.14 5.99 -4.09
C ARG A 71 -2.60 6.20 -5.50
N VAL A 72 -3.37 6.90 -6.33
CA VAL A 72 -3.01 7.16 -7.72
C VAL A 72 -2.09 8.38 -7.80
N ARG A 73 -0.93 8.20 -8.42
CA ARG A 73 0.05 9.25 -8.65
C ARG A 73 0.49 9.26 -10.12
N ALA A 74 1.60 9.94 -10.40
CA ALA A 74 2.04 10.18 -11.77
C ALA A 74 2.58 8.94 -12.50
N SER A 75 2.96 7.87 -11.78
CA SER A 75 3.55 6.67 -12.42
C SER A 75 2.54 5.78 -13.16
N SER A 76 1.26 6.06 -13.03
CA SER A 76 0.21 5.32 -13.70
C SER A 76 -0.78 6.27 -14.36
N ARG A 77 -1.46 5.79 -15.39
CA ARG A 77 -2.48 6.57 -16.09
C ARG A 77 -3.63 5.69 -16.56
N THR A 78 -4.76 6.35 -16.81
CA THR A 78 -5.91 5.66 -17.39
C THR A 78 -5.59 5.25 -18.81
N ARG A 79 -5.95 4.03 -19.15
CA ARG A 79 -5.86 3.56 -20.54
C ARG A 79 -7.09 4.05 -21.32
N THR A 80 -6.84 4.84 -22.32
CA THR A 80 -7.89 5.39 -23.18
C THR A 80 -7.81 4.83 -24.59
#